data_fd56ce0597711d51f5f7c0a051bd7f06
#
_entry.id   fd56ce0597711d51f5f7c0a051bd7f06
#
_cell.length_a   1.000
_cell.length_b   1.000
_cell.length_c   1.000
_cell.angle_alpha   90.00
_cell.angle_beta   90.00
_cell.angle_gamma   90.00
#
_symmetry.space_group_name_H-M   'P 1'
#
loop_
_entity.id
_entity.type
_entity.pdbx_description
1 polymer ?
#
loop_
_entity_poly.entity_id
_entity_poly.type
_entity_poly.pdbx_seq_one_letter_code
_entity_poly.pdbx_strand_id
1 'polypeptide(L)'
;MIHSKFTSLKAKDAIVNLSFSQINTPRVSPASEVEQMVGLTEIEIEYSRPSMRGREVFGNLVPFGKVWRTGADNSTKISFDTDVIISEKTIQSGTYSIFSIPNKESWEIILYSDVELWGVPRDWSENKIVFSSMFDVKKLKKSNTVETFTISFNDLTNNDVNMSISWENTSVDIKIEVPTRSMVESDINKVLSDNPKSSDYYAAAVFYRQENINLDKALEWMNKAIEMNESPRFWQYRQQSLIMAANDKFADAVDAAKKSLNLAIEADNQDYIKMNRESIAEWSKKL
;
A
#
# COMPACT_ATOMS: atom_id res chain seq x y z
N MET A 1 -46.82 52.91 -30.44
CA MET A 1 -45.78 53.31 -29.48
C MET A 1 -46.28 52.93 -28.09
N ILE A 2 -45.86 51.76 -27.60
CA ILE A 2 -46.18 51.30 -26.24
C ILE A 2 -44.83 50.88 -25.57
N HIS A 3 -44.44 51.76 -24.62
CA HIS A 3 -43.24 51.52 -23.83
C HIS A 3 -43.56 50.54 -22.70
N SER A 4 -42.95 49.35 -22.73
CA SER A 4 -42.95 48.40 -21.61
C SER A 4 -41.83 48.77 -20.69
N LYS A 5 -42.14 49.11 -19.44
CA LYS A 5 -41.18 49.30 -18.35
C LYS A 5 -40.86 47.93 -17.75
N PHE A 6 -39.64 47.45 -17.97
CA PHE A 6 -39.10 46.35 -17.19
C PHE A 6 -38.57 46.87 -15.85
N THR A 7 -39.21 46.46 -14.79
CA THR A 7 -38.79 46.74 -13.42
C THR A 7 -37.72 45.71 -13.05
N SER A 8 -36.48 46.17 -12.92
CA SER A 8 -35.35 45.37 -12.44
C SER A 8 -35.51 45.05 -10.94
N LEU A 9 -35.73 43.81 -10.61
CA LEU A 9 -35.57 43.30 -9.22
C LEU A 9 -34.07 43.25 -8.92
N LYS A 10 -33.58 44.16 -8.08
CA LYS A 10 -32.24 44.09 -7.51
C LYS A 10 -32.21 42.92 -6.51
N ALA A 11 -31.53 41.82 -6.86
CA ALA A 11 -31.12 40.81 -5.91
C ALA A 11 -30.16 41.46 -4.90
N LYS A 12 -30.55 41.46 -3.63
CA LYS A 12 -29.63 41.81 -2.53
C LYS A 12 -28.64 40.66 -2.38
N ASP A 13 -27.44 40.86 -2.90
CA ASP A 13 -26.30 40.01 -2.59
C ASP A 13 -26.06 40.08 -1.08
N ALA A 14 -26.44 39.02 -0.36
CA ALA A 14 -26.02 38.81 1.01
C ALA A 14 -24.53 38.45 0.97
N ILE A 15 -23.68 39.45 1.16
CA ILE A 15 -22.25 39.22 1.39
C ILE A 15 -22.14 38.49 2.74
N VAL A 16 -21.99 37.16 2.70
CA VAL A 16 -21.56 36.39 3.86
C VAL A 16 -20.11 36.79 4.09
N ASN A 17 -19.87 37.70 5.02
CA ASN A 17 -18.52 37.98 5.52
C ASN A 17 -18.02 36.76 6.28
N LEU A 18 -17.35 35.85 5.61
CA LEU A 18 -16.51 34.85 6.23
C LEU A 18 -15.31 35.59 6.82
N SER A 19 -15.34 35.89 8.10
CA SER A 19 -14.19 36.44 8.84
C SER A 19 -13.11 35.36 8.91
N PHE A 20 -12.26 35.31 7.91
CA PHE A 20 -11.00 34.57 8.03
C PHE A 20 -10.02 35.43 8.86
N SER A 21 -9.40 34.85 9.86
CA SER A 21 -8.27 35.48 10.55
C SER A 21 -7.19 35.82 9.51
N GLN A 22 -6.69 37.07 9.54
CA GLN A 22 -5.56 37.47 8.70
C GLN A 22 -4.23 36.90 9.20
N ILE A 23 -4.23 36.35 10.43
CA ILE A 23 -3.07 35.70 11.03
C ILE A 23 -3.15 34.21 10.74
N ASN A 24 -2.20 33.70 9.97
CA ASN A 24 -2.07 32.28 9.65
C ASN A 24 -1.30 31.59 10.80
N THR A 25 -1.98 30.74 11.57
CA THR A 25 -1.38 29.99 12.67
C THR A 25 -1.37 28.49 12.37
N PRO A 26 -0.35 27.74 12.85
CA PRO A 26 -0.35 26.30 12.70
C PRO A 26 -1.56 25.66 13.38
N ARG A 27 -2.10 24.59 12.78
CA ARG A 27 -3.16 23.78 13.42
C ARG A 27 -2.63 23.06 14.65
N VAL A 28 -3.48 22.90 15.65
CA VAL A 28 -3.17 22.15 16.89
C VAL A 28 -2.90 20.67 16.58
N SER A 29 -3.60 20.13 15.61
CA SER A 29 -3.43 18.78 15.04
C SER A 29 -3.05 18.94 13.56
N PRO A 30 -1.74 18.90 13.24
CA PRO A 30 -1.31 19.07 11.84
C PRO A 30 -1.92 18.02 10.92
N ALA A 31 -2.28 18.42 9.72
CA ALA A 31 -2.69 17.49 8.67
C ALA A 31 -1.47 16.68 8.19
N SER A 32 -1.71 15.45 7.80
CA SER A 32 -0.73 14.55 7.21
C SER A 32 -1.40 13.74 6.12
N GLU A 33 -0.67 13.47 5.08
CA GLU A 33 -1.03 12.61 3.97
C GLU A 33 0.06 11.54 3.85
N VAL A 34 -0.33 10.30 3.64
CA VAL A 34 0.58 9.17 3.44
C VAL A 34 0.08 8.38 2.26
N GLU A 35 0.89 8.33 1.22
CA GLU A 35 0.67 7.57 0.00
C GLU A 35 1.61 6.36 -0.02
N GLN A 36 1.09 5.19 -0.36
CA GLN A 36 1.87 3.95 -0.44
C GLN A 36 1.43 3.09 -1.61
N MET A 37 2.36 2.83 -2.53
CA MET A 37 2.19 1.80 -3.54
C MET A 37 2.42 0.43 -2.92
N VAL A 38 1.42 -0.45 -3.02
CA VAL A 38 1.46 -1.85 -2.58
C VAL A 38 1.23 -2.73 -3.81
N GLY A 39 2.28 -3.38 -4.31
CA GLY A 39 2.23 -4.05 -5.60
C GLY A 39 1.83 -3.09 -6.72
N LEU A 40 0.63 -3.25 -7.28
CA LEU A 40 0.07 -2.39 -8.32
C LEU A 40 -1.10 -1.51 -7.82
N THR A 41 -1.32 -1.46 -6.50
CA THR A 41 -2.39 -0.69 -5.87
C THR A 41 -1.81 0.50 -5.12
N GLU A 42 -2.39 1.69 -5.34
CA GLU A 42 -2.10 2.89 -4.56
C GLU A 42 -3.08 3.01 -3.40
N ILE A 43 -2.54 3.20 -2.20
CA ILE A 43 -3.30 3.43 -0.97
C ILE A 43 -2.89 4.79 -0.42
N GLU A 44 -3.87 5.69 -0.22
CA GLU A 44 -3.67 7.03 0.33
C GLU A 44 -4.44 7.20 1.63
N ILE A 45 -3.84 7.88 2.62
CA ILE A 45 -4.48 8.23 3.89
C ILE A 45 -4.30 9.71 4.17
N GLU A 46 -5.42 10.42 4.28
CA GLU A 46 -5.47 11.80 4.74
C GLU A 46 -5.97 11.86 6.19
N TYR A 47 -5.21 12.47 7.10
CA TYR A 47 -5.61 12.53 8.50
C TYR A 47 -4.99 13.69 9.26
N SER A 48 -5.54 14.03 10.42
CA SER A 48 -4.97 15.01 11.34
C SER A 48 -4.32 14.31 12.54
N ARG A 49 -3.15 14.80 12.95
CA ARG A 49 -2.25 14.18 13.94
C ARG A 49 -2.27 14.91 15.28
N PRO A 50 -3.20 14.59 16.21
CA PRO A 50 -3.16 15.11 17.57
C PRO A 50 -2.00 14.53 18.36
N SER A 51 -1.42 15.33 19.27
CA SER A 51 -0.40 14.89 20.23
C SER A 51 -1.00 14.69 21.62
N MET A 52 -0.41 13.76 22.41
CA MET A 52 -0.83 13.46 23.78
C MET A 52 -0.72 14.68 24.69
N ARG A 53 0.39 15.38 24.65
CA ARG A 53 0.68 16.53 25.52
C ARG A 53 0.50 16.19 27.02
N GLY A 54 1.00 15.04 27.43
CA GLY A 54 0.92 14.54 28.79
C GLY A 54 -0.45 14.04 29.24
N ARG A 55 -1.43 13.92 28.35
CA ARG A 55 -2.77 13.38 28.64
C ARG A 55 -2.78 11.87 28.48
N GLU A 56 -3.61 11.18 29.24
CA GLU A 56 -4.03 9.81 28.96
C GLU A 56 -4.97 9.81 27.76
N VAL A 57 -4.68 8.99 26.76
CA VAL A 57 -5.43 9.00 25.51
C VAL A 57 -6.61 8.05 25.59
N PHE A 58 -6.35 6.74 25.58
CA PHE A 58 -7.42 5.74 25.50
C PHE A 58 -8.07 5.44 26.86
N GLY A 59 -9.38 5.64 26.92
CA GLY A 59 -10.17 5.58 28.14
C GLY A 59 -10.47 6.96 28.76
N ASN A 60 -9.73 8.01 28.33
CA ASN A 60 -9.93 9.38 28.78
C ASN A 60 -10.21 10.32 27.60
N LEU A 61 -9.17 10.77 26.86
CA LEU A 61 -9.34 11.68 25.72
C LEU A 61 -10.17 11.03 24.59
N VAL A 62 -9.95 9.74 24.35
CA VAL A 62 -10.72 8.88 23.47
C VAL A 62 -11.40 7.81 24.33
N PRO A 63 -12.69 7.98 24.71
CA PRO A 63 -13.39 7.04 25.59
C PRO A 63 -13.53 5.66 24.94
N PHE A 64 -13.37 4.60 25.73
CA PHE A 64 -13.62 3.24 25.29
C PHE A 64 -15.10 3.02 24.92
N GLY A 65 -15.35 2.17 23.92
CA GLY A 65 -16.69 1.82 23.47
C GLY A 65 -17.45 2.95 22.77
N LYS A 66 -16.75 4.01 22.36
CA LYS A 66 -17.37 5.14 21.63
C LYS A 66 -16.75 5.29 20.25
N VAL A 67 -17.58 5.63 19.27
CA VAL A 67 -17.11 5.92 17.90
C VAL A 67 -16.18 7.12 17.94
N TRP A 68 -15.01 6.97 17.34
CA TRP A 68 -13.97 7.99 17.20
C TRP A 68 -13.60 8.13 15.72
N ARG A 69 -13.42 9.38 15.27
CA ARG A 69 -13.02 9.72 13.88
C ARG A 69 -11.59 9.30 13.49
N THR A 70 -10.92 8.50 14.30
CA THR A 70 -9.56 7.98 14.11
C THR A 70 -8.54 9.07 13.78
N GLY A 71 -8.55 10.12 14.60
CA GLY A 71 -7.71 11.32 14.42
C GLY A 71 -8.35 12.55 15.08
N ALA A 72 -8.19 13.70 14.46
CA ALA A 72 -8.74 14.98 14.90
C ALA A 72 -9.25 15.79 13.69
N ASP A 73 -9.98 16.88 13.92
CA ASP A 73 -10.57 17.76 12.92
C ASP A 73 -11.51 16.99 11.97
N ASN A 74 -11.21 16.89 10.69
CA ASN A 74 -11.96 16.05 9.74
C ASN A 74 -11.80 14.56 10.08
N SER A 75 -12.73 13.72 9.63
CA SER A 75 -12.56 12.27 9.68
C SER A 75 -11.33 11.86 8.87
N THR A 76 -10.57 10.88 9.38
CA THR A 76 -9.49 10.27 8.62
C THR A 76 -10.06 9.59 7.38
N LYS A 77 -9.44 9.80 6.22
CA LYS A 77 -9.85 9.18 4.96
C LYS A 77 -8.82 8.15 4.53
N ILE A 78 -9.28 7.09 3.88
CA ILE A 78 -8.46 6.14 3.15
C ILE A 78 -9.02 5.98 1.75
N SER A 79 -8.12 5.97 0.76
CA SER A 79 -8.46 5.78 -0.65
C SER A 79 -7.72 4.57 -1.22
N PHE A 80 -8.38 3.83 -2.09
CA PHE A 80 -7.84 2.70 -2.84
C PHE A 80 -8.14 2.90 -4.32
N ASP A 81 -7.16 2.76 -5.20
CA ASP A 81 -7.35 2.84 -6.67
C ASP A 81 -7.79 1.51 -7.29
N THR A 82 -7.66 0.39 -6.57
CA THR A 82 -8.19 -0.94 -6.91
C THR A 82 -9.03 -1.51 -5.78
N ASP A 83 -9.80 -2.56 -6.05
CA ASP A 83 -10.46 -3.32 -4.99
C ASP A 83 -9.42 -3.98 -4.08
N VAL A 84 -9.64 -3.96 -2.75
CA VAL A 84 -8.75 -4.55 -1.76
C VAL A 84 -9.50 -5.54 -0.88
N ILE A 85 -8.76 -6.38 -0.13
CA ILE A 85 -9.35 -7.31 0.82
C ILE A 85 -8.88 -6.94 2.23
N ILE A 86 -9.83 -6.78 3.16
CA ILE A 86 -9.58 -6.56 4.59
C ILE A 86 -10.41 -7.58 5.37
N SER A 87 -9.79 -8.40 6.23
CA SER A 87 -10.50 -9.45 7.00
C SER A 87 -11.41 -10.30 6.11
N GLU A 88 -10.88 -10.81 4.99
CA GLU A 88 -11.58 -11.66 4.02
C GLU A 88 -12.77 -11.00 3.29
N LYS A 89 -12.99 -9.69 3.48
CA LYS A 89 -14.04 -8.92 2.79
C LYS A 89 -13.45 -8.06 1.69
N THR A 90 -14.01 -8.12 0.50
CA THR A 90 -13.65 -7.23 -0.62
C THR A 90 -14.23 -5.84 -0.36
N ILE A 91 -13.36 -4.85 -0.41
CA ILE A 91 -13.68 -3.42 -0.36
C ILE A 91 -13.43 -2.86 -1.76
N GLN A 92 -14.45 -2.26 -2.35
CA GLN A 92 -14.33 -1.67 -3.68
C GLN A 92 -13.37 -0.49 -3.69
N SER A 93 -12.75 -0.23 -4.83
CA SER A 93 -11.95 0.98 -5.05
C SER A 93 -12.77 2.23 -4.76
N GLY A 94 -12.14 3.23 -4.16
CA GLY A 94 -12.80 4.46 -3.74
C GLY A 94 -12.24 5.03 -2.45
N THR A 95 -12.89 6.09 -1.96
CA THR A 95 -12.50 6.80 -0.73
C THR A 95 -13.52 6.54 0.37
N TYR A 96 -13.03 6.32 1.59
CA TYR A 96 -13.84 6.01 2.78
C TYR A 96 -13.34 6.80 3.98
N SER A 97 -14.26 7.21 4.87
CA SER A 97 -13.87 7.68 6.20
C SER A 97 -13.55 6.50 7.11
N ILE A 98 -12.45 6.59 7.86
CA ILE A 98 -12.10 5.62 8.91
C ILE A 98 -12.68 6.09 10.24
N PHE A 99 -13.52 5.28 10.84
CA PHE A 99 -13.91 5.40 12.24
C PHE A 99 -13.40 4.21 13.04
N SER A 100 -13.19 4.40 14.33
CA SER A 100 -12.79 3.33 15.24
C SER A 100 -13.66 3.36 16.50
N ILE A 101 -13.89 2.19 17.11
CA ILE A 101 -14.43 2.06 18.45
C ILE A 101 -13.36 1.39 19.31
N PRO A 102 -12.49 2.18 19.97
CA PRO A 102 -11.42 1.63 20.77
C PRO A 102 -11.94 0.93 22.03
N ASN A 103 -11.33 -0.21 22.37
CA ASN A 103 -11.42 -0.90 23.65
C ASN A 103 -10.02 -1.32 24.10
N LYS A 104 -9.91 -1.91 25.29
CA LYS A 104 -8.61 -2.25 25.90
C LYS A 104 -7.84 -3.31 25.13
N GLU A 105 -8.55 -4.32 24.59
CA GLU A 105 -7.95 -5.51 23.97
C GLU A 105 -8.14 -5.55 22.46
N SER A 106 -9.16 -4.88 21.95
CA SER A 106 -9.45 -4.85 20.50
C SER A 106 -10.16 -3.56 20.12
N TRP A 107 -10.01 -3.16 18.84
CA TRP A 107 -10.74 -2.05 18.25
C TRP A 107 -11.64 -2.55 17.13
N GLU A 108 -12.84 -2.02 17.05
CA GLU A 108 -13.63 -2.11 15.84
C GLU A 108 -13.16 -1.02 14.87
N ILE A 109 -12.78 -1.39 13.65
CA ILE A 109 -12.41 -0.48 12.57
C ILE A 109 -13.54 -0.47 11.56
N ILE A 110 -14.01 0.72 11.22
CA ILE A 110 -15.18 0.96 10.37
C ILE A 110 -14.75 1.80 9.17
N LEU A 111 -15.08 1.33 7.95
CA LEU A 111 -15.04 2.15 6.74
C LEU A 111 -16.45 2.65 6.44
N TYR A 112 -16.56 3.96 6.27
CA TYR A 112 -17.83 4.66 6.14
C TYR A 112 -17.87 5.43 4.81
N SER A 113 -18.97 5.33 4.08
CA SER A 113 -19.07 5.86 2.71
C SER A 113 -19.17 7.38 2.59
N ASP A 114 -19.48 8.09 3.68
CA ASP A 114 -19.51 9.55 3.69
C ASP A 114 -18.13 10.09 4.12
N VAL A 115 -17.51 10.89 3.25
CA VAL A 115 -16.10 11.30 3.41
C VAL A 115 -15.92 12.79 3.73
N GLU A 116 -16.97 13.60 3.63
CA GLU A 116 -16.91 15.03 3.91
C GLU A 116 -17.42 15.35 5.33
N LEU A 117 -16.79 14.72 6.33
CA LEU A 117 -17.25 14.77 7.73
C LEU A 117 -16.28 15.54 8.62
N TRP A 118 -16.82 16.48 9.39
CA TRP A 118 -16.13 17.11 10.51
C TRP A 118 -16.43 16.33 11.80
N GLY A 119 -15.64 15.28 12.06
CA GLY A 119 -15.83 14.42 13.24
C GLY A 119 -16.83 13.29 13.02
N VAL A 120 -17.37 12.78 14.12
CA VAL A 120 -18.43 11.77 14.08
C VAL A 120 -19.76 12.44 13.73
N PRO A 121 -20.46 11.99 12.67
CA PRO A 121 -21.74 12.60 12.29
C PRO A 121 -22.81 12.40 13.36
N ARG A 122 -23.66 13.40 13.57
CA ARG A 122 -24.78 13.31 14.54
C ARG A 122 -25.85 12.35 14.09
N ASP A 123 -26.03 12.23 12.77
CA ASP A 123 -26.96 11.33 12.05
C ASP A 123 -26.26 10.05 11.59
N TRP A 124 -25.48 9.45 12.50
CA TRP A 124 -24.81 8.17 12.24
C TRP A 124 -25.79 7.15 11.65
N SER A 125 -25.42 6.51 10.54
CA SER A 125 -26.29 5.56 9.83
C SER A 125 -25.53 4.27 9.52
N GLU A 126 -26.06 3.15 10.01
CA GLU A 126 -25.52 1.81 9.72
C GLU A 126 -25.48 1.50 8.22
N ASN A 127 -26.39 2.09 7.44
CA ASN A 127 -26.44 1.91 5.98
C ASN A 127 -25.24 2.52 5.24
N LYS A 128 -24.47 3.39 5.89
CA LYS A 128 -23.26 3.99 5.36
C LYS A 128 -21.98 3.22 5.75
N ILE A 129 -22.11 2.20 6.59
CA ILE A 129 -21.01 1.29 6.94
C ILE A 129 -20.76 0.35 5.76
N VAL A 130 -19.60 0.52 5.11
CA VAL A 130 -19.15 -0.34 4.01
C VAL A 130 -18.43 -1.57 4.56
N PHE A 131 -17.70 -1.39 5.66
CA PHE A 131 -16.91 -2.43 6.30
C PHE A 131 -16.88 -2.20 7.81
N SER A 132 -16.89 -3.27 8.57
CA SER A 132 -16.56 -3.28 10.00
C SER A 132 -15.91 -4.62 10.36
N SER A 133 -14.85 -4.56 11.15
CA SER A 133 -14.19 -5.74 11.73
C SER A 133 -13.43 -5.39 12.98
N MET A 134 -13.19 -6.41 13.83
CA MET A 134 -12.41 -6.29 15.06
C MET A 134 -10.94 -6.59 14.80
N PHE A 135 -10.07 -5.79 15.42
CA PHE A 135 -8.61 -5.93 15.33
C PHE A 135 -8.00 -5.87 16.74
N ASP A 136 -7.05 -6.75 17.00
CA ASP A 136 -6.41 -6.86 18.30
C ASP A 136 -5.47 -5.67 18.58
N VAL A 137 -5.45 -5.24 19.83
CA VAL A 137 -4.57 -4.20 20.31
C VAL A 137 -3.19 -4.78 20.64
N LYS A 138 -2.15 -4.18 20.07
CA LYS A 138 -0.76 -4.37 20.43
C LYS A 138 -0.34 -3.34 21.46
N LYS A 139 0.04 -3.77 22.67
CA LYS A 139 0.59 -2.89 23.70
C LYS A 139 2.05 -2.58 23.40
N LEU A 140 2.37 -1.32 23.22
CA LEU A 140 3.74 -0.85 23.02
C LEU A 140 4.45 -0.71 24.37
N LYS A 141 5.77 -0.96 24.36
CA LYS A 141 6.62 -0.68 25.54
C LYS A 141 6.65 0.83 25.80
N LYS A 142 6.79 1.25 27.07
CA LYS A 142 6.92 2.67 27.43
C LYS A 142 8.05 3.40 26.70
N SER A 143 9.14 2.69 26.35
CA SER A 143 10.21 3.25 25.52
C SER A 143 9.79 3.61 24.09
N ASN A 144 8.67 3.07 23.63
CA ASN A 144 8.14 3.22 22.28
C ASN A 144 6.80 3.97 22.29
N THR A 145 6.59 4.81 23.30
CA THR A 145 5.39 5.67 23.40
C THR A 145 5.28 6.59 22.18
N VAL A 146 4.15 6.56 21.53
CA VAL A 146 3.84 7.37 20.35
C VAL A 146 3.16 8.66 20.80
N GLU A 147 3.92 9.75 20.92
CA GLU A 147 3.42 11.06 21.39
C GLU A 147 2.36 11.64 20.43
N THR A 148 2.61 11.58 19.14
CA THR A 148 1.72 12.14 18.12
C THR A 148 1.04 11.01 17.36
N PHE A 149 -0.29 11.03 17.28
CA PHE A 149 -1.10 10.06 16.54
C PHE A 149 -0.50 9.80 15.15
N THR A 150 -0.28 8.53 14.81
CA THR A 150 0.42 8.12 13.60
C THR A 150 -0.28 6.96 12.93
N ILE A 151 -0.49 7.08 11.62
CA ILE A 151 -0.84 5.97 10.74
C ILE A 151 0.37 5.72 9.83
N SER A 152 0.76 4.45 9.68
CA SER A 152 1.91 4.06 8.88
C SER A 152 1.66 2.73 8.17
N PHE A 153 2.40 2.49 7.09
CA PHE A 153 2.41 1.23 6.36
C PHE A 153 3.69 0.46 6.68
N ASN A 154 3.56 -0.83 7.04
CA ASN A 154 4.63 -1.71 7.45
C ASN A 154 4.50 -3.08 6.79
N ASP A 155 5.56 -3.89 6.81
CA ASP A 155 5.60 -5.27 6.31
C ASP A 155 5.09 -5.39 4.86
N LEU A 156 5.57 -4.50 3.98
CA LEU A 156 5.17 -4.48 2.57
C LEU A 156 5.60 -5.73 1.83
N THR A 157 4.64 -6.30 1.09
CA THR A 157 4.88 -7.30 0.05
C THR A 157 4.30 -6.82 -1.28
N ASN A 158 4.39 -7.63 -2.33
CA ASN A 158 3.70 -7.33 -3.59
C ASN A 158 2.16 -7.46 -3.46
N ASN A 159 1.67 -8.17 -2.45
CA ASN A 159 0.27 -8.58 -2.36
C ASN A 159 -0.44 -8.06 -1.11
N ASP A 160 0.28 -7.52 -0.14
CA ASP A 160 -0.31 -7.01 1.09
C ASP A 160 0.59 -6.01 1.82
N VAL A 161 -0.02 -5.31 2.77
CA VAL A 161 0.63 -4.38 3.69
C VAL A 161 -0.10 -4.36 5.02
N ASN A 162 0.62 -4.10 6.11
CA ASN A 162 0.01 -3.79 7.40
C ASN A 162 -0.12 -2.26 7.58
N MET A 163 -1.35 -1.74 7.60
CA MET A 163 -1.64 -0.40 8.06
C MET A 163 -1.69 -0.38 9.59
N SER A 164 -0.79 0.35 10.22
CA SER A 164 -0.72 0.47 11.69
C SER A 164 -1.27 1.81 12.16
N ILE A 165 -2.23 1.79 13.08
CA ILE A 165 -2.78 2.97 13.76
C ILE A 165 -2.20 2.98 15.18
N SER A 166 -1.37 3.99 15.49
CA SER A 166 -0.60 4.03 16.73
C SER A 166 -0.74 5.36 17.46
N TRP A 167 -1.00 5.31 18.77
CA TRP A 167 -0.97 6.46 19.66
C TRP A 167 -0.77 6.01 21.10
N GLU A 168 -0.08 6.82 21.91
CA GLU A 168 0.29 6.48 23.27
C GLU A 168 1.09 5.15 23.32
N ASN A 169 0.65 4.18 24.10
CA ASN A 169 1.24 2.85 24.16
C ASN A 169 0.35 1.78 23.50
N THR A 170 -0.38 2.17 22.47
CA THR A 170 -1.35 1.32 21.78
C THR A 170 -1.12 1.37 20.27
N SER A 171 -1.13 0.23 19.63
CA SER A 171 -1.14 0.08 18.18
C SER A 171 -2.17 -0.97 17.77
N VAL A 172 -2.80 -0.75 16.62
CA VAL A 172 -3.67 -1.73 15.95
C VAL A 172 -3.19 -1.87 14.52
N ASP A 173 -2.98 -3.12 14.08
CA ASP A 173 -2.56 -3.40 12.71
C ASP A 173 -3.72 -3.98 11.91
N ILE A 174 -3.94 -3.41 10.73
CA ILE A 174 -4.95 -3.82 9.77
C ILE A 174 -4.22 -4.33 8.53
N LYS A 175 -4.33 -5.62 8.25
CA LYS A 175 -3.79 -6.20 7.03
C LYS A 175 -4.70 -5.83 5.87
N ILE A 176 -4.11 -5.25 4.81
CA ILE A 176 -4.76 -4.90 3.56
C ILE A 176 -4.12 -5.74 2.47
N GLU A 177 -4.89 -6.59 1.81
CA GLU A 177 -4.44 -7.41 0.68
C GLU A 177 -4.88 -6.75 -0.62
N VAL A 178 -3.99 -6.78 -1.63
CA VAL A 178 -4.19 -6.12 -2.92
C VAL A 178 -4.16 -7.14 -4.07
N PRO A 179 -4.83 -6.88 -5.21
CA PRO A 179 -5.04 -7.85 -6.28
C PRO A 179 -3.84 -7.98 -7.24
N THR A 180 -2.61 -7.63 -6.82
CA THR A 180 -1.42 -7.59 -7.68
C THR A 180 -1.26 -8.88 -8.48
N ARG A 181 -1.36 -10.03 -7.82
CA ARG A 181 -1.16 -11.32 -8.49
C ARG A 181 -2.16 -11.55 -9.62
N SER A 182 -3.44 -11.33 -9.39
CA SER A 182 -4.49 -11.53 -10.39
C SER A 182 -4.36 -10.53 -11.55
N MET A 183 -3.97 -9.29 -11.26
CA MET A 183 -3.72 -8.26 -12.27
C MET A 183 -2.54 -8.65 -13.18
N VAL A 184 -1.41 -9.02 -12.59
CA VAL A 184 -0.22 -9.44 -13.36
C VAL A 184 -0.47 -10.72 -14.14
N GLU A 185 -1.14 -11.73 -13.57
CA GLU A 185 -1.50 -12.96 -14.29
C GLU A 185 -2.43 -12.67 -15.48
N SER A 186 -3.38 -11.75 -15.33
CA SER A 186 -4.24 -11.29 -16.42
C SER A 186 -3.43 -10.64 -17.54
N ASP A 187 -2.51 -9.73 -17.20
CA ASP A 187 -1.64 -9.04 -18.16
C ASP A 187 -0.68 -10.02 -18.86
N ILE A 188 -0.09 -10.96 -18.13
CA ILE A 188 0.76 -12.02 -18.69
C ILE A 188 -0.01 -12.81 -19.75
N ASN A 189 -1.21 -13.28 -19.43
CA ASN A 189 -2.04 -14.06 -20.35
C ASN A 189 -2.36 -13.26 -21.63
N LYS A 190 -2.70 -11.99 -21.49
CA LYS A 190 -3.00 -11.09 -22.59
C LYS A 190 -1.78 -10.84 -23.48
N VAL A 191 -0.67 -10.41 -22.87
CA VAL A 191 0.54 -9.99 -23.59
C VAL A 191 1.24 -11.19 -24.24
N LEU A 192 1.37 -12.32 -23.53
CA LEU A 192 2.05 -13.49 -24.08
C LEU A 192 1.25 -14.21 -25.16
N SER A 193 -0.04 -13.91 -25.34
CA SER A 193 -0.85 -14.44 -26.44
C SER A 193 -0.76 -13.64 -27.75
N ASP A 194 -0.20 -12.42 -27.73
CA ASP A 194 -0.19 -11.51 -28.90
C ASP A 194 1.21 -10.96 -29.19
N ASN A 195 2.01 -11.75 -29.93
CA ASN A 195 3.35 -11.38 -30.42
C ASN A 195 4.30 -10.82 -29.32
N PRO A 196 4.56 -11.57 -28.25
CA PRO A 196 5.35 -11.11 -27.12
C PRO A 196 6.83 -10.89 -27.45
N LYS A 197 7.45 -9.94 -26.77
CA LYS A 197 8.88 -9.64 -26.86
C LYS A 197 9.68 -10.41 -25.81
N SER A 198 11.00 -10.46 -25.98
CA SER A 198 11.92 -11.00 -24.96
C SER A 198 11.69 -10.39 -23.57
N SER A 199 11.45 -9.04 -23.50
CA SER A 199 11.17 -8.34 -22.24
C SER A 199 9.90 -8.81 -21.54
N ASP A 200 8.89 -9.24 -22.28
CA ASP A 200 7.60 -9.65 -21.70
C ASP A 200 7.74 -11.03 -21.04
N TYR A 201 8.42 -11.97 -21.72
CA TYR A 201 8.80 -13.25 -21.12
C TYR A 201 9.70 -13.10 -19.90
N TYR A 202 10.66 -12.15 -19.95
CA TYR A 202 11.53 -11.87 -18.82
C TYR A 202 10.74 -11.36 -17.61
N ALA A 203 9.85 -10.38 -17.81
CA ALA A 203 9.04 -9.81 -16.74
C ALA A 203 8.12 -10.86 -16.11
N ALA A 204 7.44 -11.68 -16.92
CA ALA A 204 6.60 -12.78 -16.47
C ALA A 204 7.38 -13.81 -15.63
N ALA A 205 8.57 -14.20 -16.11
CA ALA A 205 9.43 -15.15 -15.39
C ALA A 205 9.93 -14.62 -14.06
N VAL A 206 10.33 -13.35 -14.01
CA VAL A 206 10.80 -12.69 -12.78
C VAL A 206 9.68 -12.59 -11.75
N PHE A 207 8.49 -12.19 -12.16
CA PHE A 207 7.32 -12.12 -11.29
C PHE A 207 6.99 -13.48 -10.69
N TYR A 208 6.89 -14.54 -11.52
CA TYR A 208 6.60 -15.89 -11.03
C TYR A 208 7.65 -16.41 -10.05
N ARG A 209 8.92 -16.09 -10.29
CA ARG A 209 9.99 -16.42 -9.34
C ARG A 209 9.84 -15.64 -8.02
N GLN A 210 9.54 -14.34 -8.08
CA GLN A 210 9.36 -13.51 -6.88
C GLN A 210 8.20 -14.00 -6.01
N GLU A 211 7.11 -14.37 -6.65
CA GLU A 211 5.91 -14.90 -5.99
C GLU A 211 6.01 -16.38 -5.62
N ASN A 212 7.11 -17.05 -6.01
CA ASN A 212 7.32 -18.49 -5.82
C ASN A 212 6.17 -19.35 -6.37
N ILE A 213 5.66 -19.00 -7.55
CA ILE A 213 4.57 -19.69 -8.24
C ILE A 213 5.06 -20.32 -9.55
N ASN A 214 4.63 -21.54 -9.83
CA ASN A 214 4.90 -22.29 -11.07
C ASN A 214 6.31 -22.04 -11.64
N LEU A 215 7.32 -22.40 -10.84
CA LEU A 215 8.73 -22.12 -11.14
C LEU A 215 9.20 -22.81 -12.44
N ASP A 216 8.60 -23.94 -12.85
CA ASP A 216 8.88 -24.55 -14.16
C ASP A 216 8.45 -23.62 -15.29
N LYS A 217 7.30 -23.00 -15.18
CA LYS A 217 6.81 -22.03 -16.17
C LYS A 217 7.68 -20.76 -16.19
N ALA A 218 8.11 -20.30 -15.02
CA ALA A 218 9.07 -19.21 -14.91
C ALA A 218 10.37 -19.53 -15.64
N LEU A 219 10.87 -20.77 -15.51
CA LEU A 219 12.08 -21.21 -16.22
C LEU A 219 11.87 -21.27 -17.74
N GLU A 220 10.74 -21.82 -18.19
CA GLU A 220 10.38 -21.84 -19.62
C GLU A 220 10.40 -20.42 -20.21
N TRP A 221 9.73 -19.48 -19.58
CA TRP A 221 9.68 -18.09 -20.03
C TRP A 221 11.05 -17.39 -19.97
N MET A 222 11.83 -17.63 -18.92
CA MET A 222 13.18 -17.07 -18.83
C MET A 222 14.09 -17.58 -19.92
N ASN A 223 14.04 -18.88 -20.25
CA ASN A 223 14.79 -19.45 -21.34
C ASN A 223 14.36 -18.84 -22.70
N LYS A 224 13.06 -18.65 -22.89
CA LYS A 224 12.51 -18.00 -24.09
C LYS A 224 12.97 -16.54 -24.21
N ALA A 225 12.97 -15.81 -23.10
CA ALA A 225 13.47 -14.43 -23.05
C ALA A 225 14.95 -14.33 -23.45
N ILE A 226 15.78 -15.27 -23.00
CA ILE A 226 17.21 -15.30 -23.32
C ILE A 226 17.41 -15.72 -24.81
N GLU A 227 16.68 -16.72 -25.27
CA GLU A 227 16.75 -17.19 -26.68
C GLU A 227 16.41 -16.08 -27.68
N MET A 228 15.39 -15.27 -27.37
CA MET A 228 14.93 -14.17 -28.22
C MET A 228 15.84 -12.93 -28.15
N ASN A 229 16.81 -12.89 -27.26
CA ASN A 229 17.70 -11.74 -27.08
C ASN A 229 19.08 -12.05 -27.69
N GLU A 230 19.46 -11.33 -28.74
CA GLU A 230 20.76 -11.51 -29.42
C GLU A 230 21.95 -11.24 -28.50
N SER A 231 21.79 -10.45 -27.45
CA SER A 231 22.86 -10.05 -26.52
C SER A 231 22.37 -10.00 -25.07
N PRO A 232 22.07 -11.18 -24.47
CA PRO A 232 21.62 -11.23 -23.09
C PRO A 232 22.61 -10.62 -22.13
N ARG A 233 22.13 -9.85 -21.15
CA ARG A 233 22.93 -9.13 -20.17
C ARG A 233 23.11 -9.94 -18.89
N PHE A 234 24.07 -9.55 -18.05
CA PHE A 234 24.37 -10.23 -16.78
C PHE A 234 23.14 -10.38 -15.88
N TRP A 235 22.23 -9.39 -15.80
CA TRP A 235 21.04 -9.47 -14.97
C TRP A 235 20.03 -10.52 -15.46
N GLN A 236 19.96 -10.81 -16.76
CA GLN A 236 19.07 -11.85 -17.31
C GLN A 236 19.58 -13.24 -16.94
N TYR A 237 20.88 -13.51 -17.11
CA TYR A 237 21.49 -14.77 -16.63
C TYR A 237 21.44 -14.89 -15.12
N ARG A 238 21.51 -13.78 -14.36
CA ARG A 238 21.30 -13.79 -12.92
C ARG A 238 19.89 -14.27 -12.56
N GLN A 239 18.85 -13.74 -13.20
CA GLN A 239 17.49 -14.18 -12.96
C GLN A 239 17.28 -15.64 -13.37
N GLN A 240 17.85 -16.08 -14.49
CA GLN A 240 17.83 -17.48 -14.92
C GLN A 240 18.45 -18.39 -13.85
N SER A 241 19.62 -18.04 -13.32
CA SER A 241 20.27 -18.82 -12.29
C SER A 241 19.44 -18.93 -11.01
N LEU A 242 18.78 -17.85 -10.61
CA LEU A 242 17.89 -17.84 -9.44
C LEU A 242 16.65 -18.73 -9.65
N ILE A 243 16.05 -18.71 -10.83
CA ILE A 243 14.91 -19.57 -11.18
C ILE A 243 15.34 -21.04 -11.21
N MET A 244 16.50 -21.35 -11.80
CA MET A 244 17.05 -22.71 -11.81
C MET A 244 17.32 -23.23 -10.41
N ALA A 245 17.91 -22.42 -9.55
CA ALA A 245 18.16 -22.78 -8.15
C ALA A 245 16.86 -23.00 -7.36
N ALA A 246 15.83 -22.19 -7.61
CA ALA A 246 14.50 -22.34 -7.02
C ALA A 246 13.77 -23.61 -7.50
N ASN A 247 14.18 -24.16 -8.65
CA ASN A 247 13.73 -25.46 -9.19
C ASN A 247 14.68 -26.62 -8.80
N ASP A 248 15.56 -26.44 -7.84
CA ASP A 248 16.57 -27.42 -7.40
C ASP A 248 17.54 -27.88 -8.51
N LYS A 249 17.64 -27.16 -9.62
CA LYS A 249 18.56 -27.41 -10.76
C LYS A 249 19.91 -26.75 -10.49
N PHE A 250 20.61 -27.16 -9.43
CA PHE A 250 21.79 -26.46 -8.95
C PHE A 250 22.97 -26.45 -9.92
N ALA A 251 23.19 -27.51 -10.69
CA ALA A 251 24.23 -27.56 -11.71
C ALA A 251 24.02 -26.46 -12.78
N ASP A 252 22.81 -26.41 -13.34
CA ASP A 252 22.42 -25.43 -14.34
C ASP A 252 22.44 -24.00 -13.77
N ALA A 253 22.01 -23.84 -12.51
CA ALA A 253 22.04 -22.57 -11.79
C ALA A 253 23.47 -22.03 -11.63
N VAL A 254 24.43 -22.88 -11.28
CA VAL A 254 25.85 -22.53 -11.20
C VAL A 254 26.39 -22.08 -12.56
N ASP A 255 26.06 -22.79 -13.64
CA ASP A 255 26.53 -22.43 -14.97
C ASP A 255 25.92 -21.12 -15.47
N ALA A 256 24.64 -20.88 -15.22
CA ALA A 256 24.01 -19.60 -15.53
C ALA A 256 24.60 -18.44 -14.69
N ALA A 257 24.88 -18.69 -13.40
CA ALA A 257 25.52 -17.71 -12.53
C ALA A 257 26.96 -17.37 -12.96
N LYS A 258 27.73 -18.33 -13.48
CA LYS A 258 29.06 -18.08 -14.07
C LYS A 258 28.97 -17.20 -15.30
N LYS A 259 27.98 -17.41 -16.19
CA LYS A 259 27.75 -16.55 -17.36
C LYS A 259 27.43 -15.11 -16.88
N SER A 260 26.53 -14.98 -15.90
CA SER A 260 26.21 -13.67 -15.29
C SER A 260 27.46 -13.02 -14.69
N LEU A 261 28.29 -13.78 -13.98
CA LEU A 261 29.53 -13.28 -13.34
C LEU A 261 30.50 -12.72 -14.39
N ASN A 262 30.77 -13.44 -15.47
CA ASN A 262 31.69 -13.01 -16.50
C ASN A 262 31.24 -11.69 -17.13
N LEU A 263 29.97 -11.58 -17.52
CA LEU A 263 29.40 -10.34 -18.08
C LEU A 263 29.36 -9.21 -17.05
N ALA A 264 29.18 -9.50 -15.76
CA ALA A 264 29.22 -8.50 -14.71
C ALA A 264 30.66 -7.97 -14.49
N ILE A 265 31.69 -8.82 -14.64
CA ILE A 265 33.10 -8.41 -14.61
C ILE A 265 33.41 -7.49 -15.79
N GLU A 266 33.01 -7.85 -17.01
CA GLU A 266 33.16 -7.03 -18.21
C GLU A 266 32.50 -5.65 -18.07
N ALA A 267 31.35 -5.60 -17.36
CA ALA A 267 30.61 -4.37 -17.09
C ALA A 267 31.07 -3.62 -15.83
N ASP A 268 32.09 -4.10 -15.12
CA ASP A 268 32.58 -3.59 -13.82
C ASP A 268 31.45 -3.42 -12.75
N ASN A 269 30.45 -4.31 -12.76
CA ASN A 269 29.34 -4.25 -11.81
C ASN A 269 29.65 -5.07 -10.55
N GLN A 270 30.15 -4.41 -9.51
CA GLN A 270 30.63 -5.03 -8.29
C GLN A 270 29.54 -5.76 -7.50
N ASP A 271 28.29 -5.27 -7.51
CA ASP A 271 27.17 -5.90 -6.81
C ASP A 271 26.83 -7.26 -7.43
N TYR A 272 26.72 -7.33 -8.76
CA TYR A 272 26.43 -8.58 -9.45
C TYR A 272 27.63 -9.55 -9.38
N ILE A 273 28.86 -9.07 -9.40
CA ILE A 273 30.05 -9.89 -9.17
C ILE A 273 29.99 -10.57 -7.81
N LYS A 274 29.68 -9.81 -6.75
CA LYS A 274 29.54 -10.33 -5.39
C LYS A 274 28.40 -11.34 -5.29
N MET A 275 27.19 -10.96 -5.71
CA MET A 275 26.00 -11.82 -5.65
C MET A 275 26.18 -13.14 -6.39
N ASN A 276 26.80 -13.12 -7.57
CA ASN A 276 27.05 -14.36 -8.34
C ASN A 276 28.09 -15.26 -7.68
N ARG A 277 29.20 -14.70 -7.15
CA ARG A 277 30.19 -15.49 -6.42
C ARG A 277 29.62 -16.19 -5.19
N GLU A 278 28.82 -15.48 -4.40
CA GLU A 278 28.14 -16.02 -3.22
C GLU A 278 27.22 -17.19 -3.61
N SER A 279 26.39 -16.99 -4.63
CA SER A 279 25.46 -18.03 -5.10
C SER A 279 26.16 -19.25 -5.69
N ILE A 280 27.23 -19.05 -6.49
CA ILE A 280 28.04 -20.18 -7.01
C ILE A 280 28.62 -20.98 -5.85
N ALA A 281 29.19 -20.31 -4.82
CA ALA A 281 29.76 -20.99 -3.67
C ALA A 281 28.72 -21.74 -2.84
N GLU A 282 27.50 -21.20 -2.70
CA GLU A 282 26.39 -21.85 -2.00
C GLU A 282 25.87 -23.06 -2.78
N TRP A 283 25.52 -22.89 -4.05
CA TRP A 283 24.89 -23.93 -4.85
C TRP A 283 25.84 -25.07 -5.21
N SER A 284 27.14 -24.79 -5.35
CA SER A 284 28.14 -25.84 -5.56
C SER A 284 28.25 -26.83 -4.41
N LYS A 285 27.79 -26.47 -3.20
CA LYS A 285 27.74 -27.41 -2.04
C LYS A 285 26.55 -28.38 -2.10
N LYS A 286 25.60 -28.12 -3.01
CA LYS A 286 24.40 -28.94 -3.20
C LYS A 286 24.49 -29.88 -4.39
N LEU A 287 25.66 -29.90 -5.08
CA LEU A 287 26.02 -30.84 -6.14
C LEU A 287 26.65 -32.09 -5.59
#